data_77aeadfc09d0e55df82284b07bd8cc42
#
_entry.id   77aeadfc09d0e55df82284b07bd8cc42
#
_cell.length_a   1.000
_cell.length_b   1.000
_cell.length_c   1.000
_cell.angle_alpha   90.00
_cell.angle_beta   90.00
_cell.angle_gamma   90.00
#
_symmetry.space_group_name_H-M   'P 1'
#
loop_
_entity.id
_entity.type
_entity.pdbx_description
1 polymer ?
#
loop_
_entity_poly.entity_id
_entity_poly.type
_entity_poly.pdbx_seq_one_letter_code
_entity_poly.pdbx_strand_id
1 'polypeptide(L)'
;MISYLTSADMSIIAFIGVIFAFALTCIAIAKLNKFLPKDLGRQFAVDGKLSAGKPRGAGIIFIFTFVISAVLFSQINAEIVIYLVLIVIEMLTGYFDDAAEKPWGEYLKGALDFAVAIVVAVVYLHFNSSTITFAIFGGSVNIPPVVFGILTVILVWVSINVTNCSDGVDGLSGTLTIITIMTFFVLDSVLKIAD
;
A
#
# COMPACT_ATOMS: atom_id res chain seq x y z
N MET A 1 -3.42 7.69 -17.47
CA MET A 1 -4.04 8.70 -18.38
C MET A 1 -3.02 9.27 -19.36
N ILE A 2 -1.90 9.79 -18.88
CA ILE A 2 -0.80 10.30 -19.76
C ILE A 2 -0.26 9.21 -20.67
N SER A 3 -0.14 7.99 -20.18
CA SER A 3 0.29 6.81 -20.96
C SER A 3 -0.54 6.51 -22.22
N TYR A 4 -1.78 7.00 -22.28
CA TYR A 4 -2.63 6.86 -23.48
C TYR A 4 -2.54 8.07 -24.43
N LEU A 5 -1.93 9.17 -23.99
CA LEU A 5 -1.85 10.42 -24.74
C LEU A 5 -0.49 10.62 -25.41
N THR A 6 0.49 9.81 -25.08
CA THR A 6 1.86 9.94 -25.59
C THR A 6 2.36 8.60 -26.12
N SER A 7 3.21 8.64 -27.14
CA SER A 7 3.95 7.48 -27.67
C SER A 7 5.29 7.26 -26.97
N ALA A 8 5.51 7.92 -25.83
CA ALA A 8 6.73 7.73 -25.05
C ALA A 8 6.81 6.32 -24.45
N ASP A 9 8.03 5.85 -24.25
CA ASP A 9 8.30 4.58 -23.58
C ASP A 9 7.69 4.55 -22.19
N MET A 10 7.05 3.44 -21.83
CA MET A 10 6.40 3.28 -20.53
C MET A 10 7.38 3.43 -19.36
N SER A 11 8.64 3.04 -19.53
CA SER A 11 9.68 3.20 -18.52
C SER A 11 9.95 4.68 -18.23
N ILE A 12 9.94 5.52 -19.26
CA ILE A 12 10.11 6.98 -19.11
C ILE A 12 8.89 7.59 -18.40
N ILE A 13 7.68 7.18 -18.79
CA ILE A 13 6.43 7.65 -18.16
C ILE A 13 6.40 7.25 -16.68
N ALA A 14 6.76 6.01 -16.36
CA ALA A 14 6.83 5.52 -14.99
C ALA A 14 7.87 6.32 -14.17
N PHE A 15 9.05 6.55 -14.71
CA PHE A 15 10.09 7.34 -14.05
C PHE A 15 9.63 8.78 -13.75
N ILE A 16 8.99 9.44 -14.71
CA ILE A 16 8.41 10.78 -14.50
C ILE A 16 7.31 10.72 -13.43
N GLY A 17 6.47 9.67 -13.45
CA GLY A 17 5.43 9.44 -12.44
C GLY A 17 5.98 9.31 -11.03
N VAL A 18 7.10 8.61 -10.85
CA VAL A 18 7.76 8.47 -9.54
C VAL A 18 8.30 9.82 -9.05
N ILE A 19 8.98 10.57 -9.91
CA ILE A 19 9.48 11.91 -9.55
C ILE A 19 8.32 12.85 -9.22
N PHE A 20 7.25 12.81 -10.00
CA PHE A 20 6.04 13.61 -9.76
C PHE A 20 5.43 13.25 -8.40
N ALA A 21 5.23 11.94 -8.11
CA ALA A 21 4.69 11.47 -6.83
C ALA A 21 5.55 11.94 -5.65
N PHE A 22 6.89 11.82 -5.77
CA PHE A 22 7.82 12.27 -4.75
C PHE A 22 7.72 13.79 -4.50
N ALA A 23 7.81 14.59 -5.56
CA ALA A 23 7.72 16.04 -5.44
C ALA A 23 6.38 16.50 -4.88
N LEU A 24 5.26 15.92 -5.37
CA LEU A 24 3.93 16.24 -4.90
C LEU A 24 3.77 15.87 -3.41
N THR A 25 4.28 14.71 -2.99
CA THR A 25 4.25 14.27 -1.59
C THR A 25 5.04 15.22 -0.70
N CYS A 26 6.25 15.60 -1.08
CA CYS A 26 7.06 16.54 -0.31
C CYS A 26 6.35 17.90 -0.13
N ILE A 27 5.76 18.43 -1.19
CA ILE A 27 5.01 19.69 -1.16
C ILE A 27 3.75 19.54 -0.28
N ALA A 28 3.02 18.44 -0.44
CA ALA A 28 1.79 18.19 0.30
C ALA A 28 2.07 18.03 1.80
N ILE A 29 3.08 17.26 2.19
CA ILE A 29 3.47 17.12 3.61
C ILE A 29 3.88 18.47 4.19
N ALA A 30 4.72 19.25 3.47
CA ALA A 30 5.17 20.56 3.96
C ALA A 30 4.00 21.55 4.21
N LYS A 31 2.94 21.48 3.39
CA LYS A 31 1.80 22.38 3.49
C LYS A 31 0.67 21.86 4.39
N LEU A 32 0.44 20.54 4.40
CA LEU A 32 -0.74 19.92 5.02
C LEU A 32 -0.47 19.32 6.40
N ASN A 33 0.80 19.18 6.82
CA ASN A 33 1.16 18.61 8.13
C ASN A 33 0.43 19.27 9.32
N LYS A 34 0.13 20.56 9.21
CA LYS A 34 -0.58 21.34 10.25
C LYS A 34 -2.03 20.92 10.46
N PHE A 35 -2.63 20.24 9.46
CA PHE A 35 -4.02 19.76 9.51
C PHE A 35 -4.12 18.34 10.03
N LEU A 36 -2.98 17.64 10.17
CA LEU A 36 -2.97 16.27 10.66
C LEU A 36 -3.28 16.23 12.18
N PRO A 37 -3.93 15.15 12.65
CA PRO A 37 -4.09 14.91 14.08
C PRO A 37 -2.72 14.85 14.75
N LYS A 38 -2.69 15.21 16.04
CA LYS A 38 -1.45 15.24 16.81
C LYS A 38 -1.39 14.05 17.75
N ASP A 39 -0.21 13.48 17.90
CA ASP A 39 0.05 12.41 18.86
C ASP A 39 -0.18 12.93 20.28
N LEU A 40 -0.91 12.16 21.08
CA LEU A 40 -1.16 12.44 22.49
C LEU A 40 -0.03 11.95 23.40
N GLY A 41 0.97 11.27 22.86
CA GLY A 41 2.03 10.58 23.59
C GLY A 41 1.65 9.14 23.94
N ARG A 42 2.65 8.25 23.98
CA ARG A 42 2.48 6.82 24.27
C ARG A 42 2.84 6.55 25.72
N GLN A 43 1.87 6.15 26.55
CA GLN A 43 2.08 5.94 27.99
C GLN A 43 3.02 4.77 28.31
N PHE A 44 3.10 3.76 27.44
CA PHE A 44 3.83 2.50 27.68
C PHE A 44 5.10 2.36 26.85
N ALA A 45 5.46 3.34 26.01
CA ALA A 45 6.67 3.31 25.21
C ALA A 45 7.82 4.03 25.94
N VAL A 46 9.03 3.52 25.78
CA VAL A 46 10.24 4.23 26.21
C VAL A 46 10.26 5.59 25.49
N ASP A 47 10.41 6.67 26.25
CA ASP A 47 10.36 8.05 25.73
C ASP A 47 9.08 8.44 25.00
N GLY A 48 7.98 7.70 25.19
CA GLY A 48 6.70 7.92 24.50
C GLY A 48 6.08 9.30 24.69
N LYS A 49 6.52 10.07 25.72
CA LYS A 49 6.13 11.48 25.90
C LYS A 49 6.75 12.41 24.86
N LEU A 50 7.87 12.04 24.26
CA LEU A 50 8.56 12.85 23.24
C LEU A 50 7.80 12.86 21.89
N SER A 51 6.87 11.94 21.68
CA SER A 51 6.02 11.92 20.49
C SER A 51 4.84 12.91 20.59
N ALA A 52 4.51 13.37 21.79
CA ALA A 52 3.37 14.27 22.01
C ALA A 52 3.49 15.55 21.16
N GLY A 53 2.41 15.86 20.44
CA GLY A 53 2.34 17.01 19.53
C GLY A 53 2.89 16.81 18.14
N LYS A 54 3.55 15.67 17.85
CA LYS A 54 3.96 15.33 16.47
C LYS A 54 2.73 14.99 15.61
N PRO A 55 2.73 15.33 14.29
CA PRO A 55 1.65 14.95 13.40
C PRO A 55 1.56 13.42 13.27
N ARG A 56 0.33 12.88 13.33
CA ARG A 56 -0.01 11.47 13.06
C ARG A 56 -0.81 11.35 11.77
N GLY A 57 -0.97 10.14 11.25
CA GLY A 57 -1.81 9.89 10.09
C GLY A 57 -1.28 10.51 8.79
N ALA A 58 0.04 10.75 8.67
CA ALA A 58 0.64 11.28 7.45
C ALA A 58 0.42 10.36 6.23
N GLY A 59 0.05 9.10 6.46
CA GLY A 59 -0.36 8.13 5.46
C GLY A 59 -1.42 8.65 4.48
N ILE A 60 -2.37 9.45 4.98
CA ILE A 60 -3.40 10.05 4.11
C ILE A 60 -2.78 10.89 2.98
N ILE A 61 -1.72 11.64 3.28
CA ILE A 61 -1.09 12.52 2.30
C ILE A 61 -0.38 11.70 1.22
N PHE A 62 0.52 10.79 1.60
CA PHE A 62 1.31 10.08 0.60
C PHE A 62 0.50 9.01 -0.16
N ILE A 63 -0.53 8.43 0.42
CA ILE A 63 -1.42 7.52 -0.32
C ILE A 63 -2.26 8.30 -1.34
N PHE A 64 -2.81 9.47 -1.00
CA PHE A 64 -3.52 10.28 -1.98
C PHE A 64 -2.60 10.75 -3.12
N THR A 65 -1.39 11.19 -2.81
CA THR A 65 -0.43 11.58 -3.86
C THR A 65 -0.01 10.40 -4.72
N PHE A 66 0.13 9.20 -4.14
CA PHE A 66 0.36 7.96 -4.86
C PHE A 66 -0.80 7.64 -5.81
N VAL A 67 -2.05 7.66 -5.31
CA VAL A 67 -3.23 7.36 -6.14
C VAL A 67 -3.36 8.36 -7.30
N ILE A 68 -3.18 9.66 -7.05
CA ILE A 68 -3.18 10.67 -8.10
C ILE A 68 -2.10 10.35 -9.15
N SER A 69 -0.90 10.02 -8.72
CA SER A 69 0.21 9.69 -9.63
C SER A 69 -0.06 8.42 -10.41
N ALA A 70 -0.58 7.37 -9.76
CA ALA A 70 -0.96 6.13 -10.42
C ALA A 70 -2.02 6.38 -11.50
N VAL A 71 -3.08 7.13 -11.20
CA VAL A 71 -4.14 7.47 -12.18
C VAL A 71 -3.60 8.27 -13.36
N LEU A 72 -2.63 9.17 -13.13
CA LEU A 72 -2.07 10.00 -14.19
C LEU A 72 -1.09 9.24 -15.08
N PHE A 73 -0.20 8.43 -14.52
CA PHE A 73 0.97 7.88 -15.19
C PHE A 73 0.90 6.39 -15.50
N SER A 74 0.11 5.57 -14.77
CA SER A 74 0.00 4.16 -15.08
C SER A 74 -1.06 3.85 -16.14
N GLN A 75 -1.01 2.62 -16.65
CA GLN A 75 -2.08 2.05 -17.46
C GLN A 75 -3.18 1.56 -16.52
N ILE A 76 -4.36 2.16 -16.61
CA ILE A 76 -5.49 1.87 -15.75
C ILE A 76 -6.40 0.86 -16.41
N ASN A 77 -6.67 -0.25 -15.72
CA ASN A 77 -7.70 -1.22 -16.03
C ASN A 77 -8.67 -1.36 -14.84
N ALA A 78 -9.73 -2.13 -14.99
CA ALA A 78 -10.75 -2.30 -13.96
C ALA A 78 -10.17 -2.91 -12.66
N GLU A 79 -9.25 -3.85 -12.78
CA GLU A 79 -8.57 -4.48 -11.65
C GLU A 79 -7.77 -3.47 -10.83
N ILE A 80 -6.93 -2.66 -11.51
CA ILE A 80 -6.12 -1.62 -10.86
C ILE A 80 -7.00 -0.59 -10.17
N VAL A 81 -8.12 -0.18 -10.77
CA VAL A 81 -9.06 0.76 -10.14
C VAL A 81 -9.58 0.19 -8.82
N ILE A 82 -9.98 -1.08 -8.79
CA ILE A 82 -10.47 -1.71 -7.57
C ILE A 82 -9.36 -1.74 -6.50
N TYR A 83 -8.13 -2.12 -6.85
CA TYR A 83 -7.01 -2.11 -5.89
C TYR A 83 -6.71 -0.70 -5.37
N LEU A 84 -6.74 0.34 -6.22
CA LEU A 84 -6.56 1.72 -5.77
C LEU A 84 -7.66 2.15 -4.79
N VAL A 85 -8.91 1.73 -5.02
CA VAL A 85 -10.02 1.98 -4.09
C VAL A 85 -9.78 1.27 -2.76
N LEU A 86 -9.34 0.01 -2.77
CA LEU A 86 -9.04 -0.76 -1.56
C LEU A 86 -7.89 -0.12 -0.76
N ILE A 87 -6.85 0.36 -1.43
CA ILE A 87 -5.74 1.10 -0.79
C ILE A 87 -6.26 2.38 -0.12
N VAL A 88 -7.19 3.09 -0.75
CA VAL A 88 -7.81 4.27 -0.14
C VAL A 88 -8.68 3.90 1.07
N ILE A 89 -9.41 2.79 1.01
CA ILE A 89 -10.21 2.29 2.14
C ILE A 89 -9.29 1.97 3.33
N GLU A 90 -8.20 1.23 3.13
CA GLU A 90 -7.23 0.90 4.17
C GLU A 90 -6.56 2.17 4.75
N MET A 91 -6.18 3.10 3.89
CA MET A 91 -5.66 4.39 4.34
C MET A 91 -6.66 5.13 5.23
N LEU A 92 -7.94 5.17 4.85
CA LEU A 92 -8.98 5.84 5.64
C LEU A 92 -9.22 5.11 6.97
N THR A 93 -9.19 3.79 6.98
CA THR A 93 -9.28 2.97 8.20
C THR A 93 -8.19 3.36 9.18
N GLY A 94 -6.93 3.38 8.74
CA GLY A 94 -5.80 3.80 9.58
C GLY A 94 -5.87 5.26 10.01
N TYR A 95 -6.27 6.16 9.11
CA TYR A 95 -6.41 7.58 9.44
C TYR A 95 -7.51 7.84 10.49
N PHE A 96 -8.67 7.18 10.39
CA PHE A 96 -9.74 7.36 11.36
C PHE A 96 -9.40 6.74 12.72
N ASP A 97 -8.65 5.65 12.75
CA ASP A 97 -8.10 5.14 14.01
C ASP A 97 -7.13 6.13 14.67
N ASP A 98 -6.23 6.70 13.87
CA ASP A 98 -5.28 7.72 14.35
C ASP A 98 -5.95 9.03 14.79
N ALA A 99 -7.05 9.42 14.16
CA ALA A 99 -7.80 10.63 14.48
C ALA A 99 -8.80 10.45 15.63
N ALA A 100 -9.11 9.21 16.03
CA ALA A 100 -10.07 8.93 17.08
C ALA A 100 -9.54 9.35 18.46
N GLU A 101 -10.40 9.90 19.31
CA GLU A 101 -10.07 10.23 20.70
C GLU A 101 -9.65 8.98 21.50
N LYS A 102 -10.27 7.84 21.19
CA LYS A 102 -9.91 6.52 21.71
C LYS A 102 -9.55 5.62 20.54
N PRO A 103 -8.36 4.99 20.55
CA PRO A 103 -7.98 4.04 19.52
C PRO A 103 -9.05 2.95 19.33
N TRP A 104 -9.25 2.53 18.09
CA TRP A 104 -10.17 1.44 17.79
C TRP A 104 -9.68 0.13 18.40
N GLY A 105 -10.61 -0.76 18.75
CA GLY A 105 -10.24 -2.07 19.26
C GLY A 105 -9.58 -2.92 18.17
N GLU A 106 -8.60 -3.73 18.58
CA GLU A 106 -7.84 -4.61 17.69
C GLU A 106 -8.75 -5.54 16.84
N TYR A 107 -9.86 -6.00 17.42
CA TYR A 107 -10.82 -6.86 16.70
C TYR A 107 -11.53 -6.12 15.57
N LEU A 108 -11.86 -4.84 15.75
CA LEU A 108 -12.51 -4.04 14.70
C LEU A 108 -11.55 -3.81 13.54
N LYS A 109 -10.31 -3.41 13.84
CA LYS A 109 -9.27 -3.23 12.82
C LYS A 109 -9.01 -4.53 12.07
N GLY A 110 -8.73 -5.60 12.80
CA GLY A 110 -8.47 -6.91 12.19
C GLY A 110 -9.63 -7.43 11.33
N ALA A 111 -10.88 -7.11 11.67
CA ALA A 111 -12.04 -7.50 10.87
C ALA A 111 -12.17 -6.66 9.59
N LEU A 112 -11.85 -5.35 9.63
CA LEU A 112 -11.83 -4.49 8.45
C LEU A 112 -10.73 -4.90 7.48
N ASP A 113 -9.51 -5.11 7.97
CA ASP A 113 -8.37 -5.62 7.20
C ASP A 113 -8.68 -6.98 6.56
N PHE A 114 -9.38 -7.86 7.31
CA PHE A 114 -9.80 -9.17 6.81
C PHE A 114 -10.83 -9.05 5.68
N ALA A 115 -11.78 -8.13 5.80
CA ALA A 115 -12.77 -7.88 4.75
C ALA A 115 -12.09 -7.38 3.46
N VAL A 116 -11.12 -6.46 3.57
CA VAL A 116 -10.33 -5.99 2.43
C VAL A 116 -9.52 -7.14 1.82
N ALA A 117 -8.89 -7.98 2.63
CA ALA A 117 -8.14 -9.15 2.16
C ALA A 117 -9.03 -10.12 1.35
N ILE A 118 -10.29 -10.34 1.78
CA ILE A 118 -11.25 -11.15 1.01
C ILE A 118 -11.53 -10.51 -0.35
N VAL A 119 -11.79 -9.20 -0.40
CA VAL A 119 -12.08 -8.51 -1.66
C VAL A 119 -10.87 -8.58 -2.60
N VAL A 120 -9.64 -8.38 -2.08
CA VAL A 120 -8.41 -8.55 -2.87
C VAL A 120 -8.32 -9.94 -3.49
N ALA A 121 -8.56 -11.00 -2.71
CA ALA A 121 -8.49 -12.38 -3.19
C ALA A 121 -9.55 -12.67 -4.27
N VAL A 122 -10.78 -12.19 -4.09
CA VAL A 122 -11.88 -12.36 -5.06
C VAL A 122 -11.56 -11.61 -6.35
N VAL A 123 -11.11 -10.36 -6.26
CA VAL A 123 -10.74 -9.54 -7.42
C VAL A 123 -9.58 -10.19 -8.18
N TYR A 124 -8.55 -10.62 -7.47
CA TYR A 124 -7.42 -11.30 -8.11
C TYR A 124 -7.87 -12.53 -8.90
N LEU A 125 -8.66 -13.42 -8.29
CA LEU A 125 -9.17 -14.63 -8.93
C LEU A 125 -10.18 -14.37 -10.06
N HIS A 126 -10.79 -13.20 -10.09
CA HIS A 126 -11.69 -12.80 -11.18
C HIS A 126 -10.91 -12.39 -12.45
N PHE A 127 -9.78 -11.71 -12.28
CA PHE A 127 -8.98 -11.21 -13.39
C PHE A 127 -7.79 -12.09 -13.74
N ASN A 128 -7.33 -12.96 -12.83
CA ASN A 128 -6.10 -13.73 -12.96
C ASN A 128 -6.32 -15.22 -12.69
N SER A 129 -5.36 -16.04 -13.12
CA SER A 129 -5.37 -17.47 -12.84
C SER A 129 -4.79 -17.79 -11.45
N SER A 130 -5.15 -18.95 -10.90
CA SER A 130 -4.59 -19.50 -9.66
C SER A 130 -3.31 -20.31 -9.88
N THR A 131 -2.59 -20.07 -10.98
CA THR A 131 -1.34 -20.75 -11.31
C THR A 131 -0.15 -19.97 -10.78
N ILE A 132 0.70 -20.62 -9.99
CA ILE A 132 1.97 -20.06 -9.54
C ILE A 132 3.07 -20.53 -10.47
N THR A 133 3.78 -19.60 -11.07
CA THR A 133 4.93 -19.85 -11.94
C THR A 133 6.22 -19.54 -11.19
N PHE A 134 7.15 -20.50 -11.17
CA PHE A 134 8.47 -20.34 -10.56
C PHE A 134 9.49 -19.91 -11.61
N ALA A 135 9.71 -18.60 -11.74
CA ALA A 135 10.60 -18.03 -12.76
C ALA A 135 12.05 -18.57 -12.66
N ILE A 136 12.52 -18.87 -11.45
CA ILE A 136 13.91 -19.35 -11.24
C ILE A 136 14.07 -20.83 -11.59
N PHE A 137 13.07 -21.66 -11.32
CA PHE A 137 13.16 -23.12 -11.48
C PHE A 137 12.45 -23.64 -12.73
N GLY A 138 11.76 -22.78 -13.48
CA GLY A 138 11.10 -23.14 -14.74
C GLY A 138 9.94 -24.12 -14.56
N GLY A 139 9.08 -23.91 -13.58
CA GLY A 139 7.91 -24.76 -13.35
C GLY A 139 6.67 -23.94 -13.00
N SER A 140 5.48 -24.54 -13.20
CA SER A 140 4.22 -23.97 -12.76
C SER A 140 3.39 -24.99 -11.99
N VAL A 141 2.69 -24.51 -10.94
CA VAL A 141 1.76 -25.32 -10.15
C VAL A 141 0.40 -24.65 -10.21
N ASN A 142 -0.61 -25.38 -10.64
CA ASN A 142 -1.98 -24.92 -10.62
C ASN A 142 -2.62 -25.30 -9.28
N ILE A 143 -2.98 -24.28 -8.49
CA ILE A 143 -3.63 -24.47 -7.19
C ILE A 143 -5.14 -24.34 -7.40
N PRO A 144 -5.96 -25.19 -6.75
CA PRO A 144 -7.41 -25.02 -6.78
C PRO A 144 -7.81 -23.58 -6.36
N PRO A 145 -8.68 -22.86 -7.11
CA PRO A 145 -8.97 -21.45 -6.86
C PRO A 145 -9.40 -21.15 -5.42
N VAL A 146 -10.16 -22.04 -4.79
CA VAL A 146 -10.59 -21.87 -3.40
C VAL A 146 -9.40 -21.88 -2.44
N VAL A 147 -8.46 -22.82 -2.63
CA VAL A 147 -7.25 -22.92 -1.79
C VAL A 147 -6.35 -21.70 -2.02
N PHE A 148 -6.17 -21.29 -3.28
CA PHE A 148 -5.42 -20.09 -3.63
C PHE A 148 -6.03 -18.84 -2.98
N GLY A 149 -7.35 -18.68 -3.05
CA GLY A 149 -8.07 -17.58 -2.43
C GLY A 149 -7.88 -17.53 -0.91
N ILE A 150 -7.99 -18.67 -0.22
CA ILE A 150 -7.76 -18.75 1.23
C ILE A 150 -6.32 -18.34 1.56
N LEU A 151 -5.34 -18.85 0.84
CA LEU A 151 -3.93 -18.50 1.04
C LEU A 151 -3.68 -17.00 0.78
N THR A 152 -4.31 -16.43 -0.25
CA THR A 152 -4.22 -14.99 -0.56
C THR A 152 -4.82 -14.15 0.56
N VAL A 153 -6.00 -14.52 1.09
CA VAL A 153 -6.61 -13.81 2.23
C VAL A 153 -5.69 -13.83 3.44
N ILE A 154 -5.14 -15.00 3.79
CA ILE A 154 -4.21 -15.13 4.92
C ILE A 154 -2.97 -14.26 4.68
N LEU A 155 -2.37 -14.32 3.49
CA LEU A 155 -1.17 -13.56 3.16
C LEU A 155 -1.41 -12.06 3.28
N VAL A 156 -2.47 -11.53 2.66
CA VAL A 156 -2.78 -10.10 2.67
C VAL A 156 -3.11 -9.63 4.07
N TRP A 157 -3.99 -10.34 4.78
CA TRP A 157 -4.40 -9.99 6.14
C TRP A 157 -3.23 -9.99 7.13
N VAL A 158 -2.39 -11.02 7.09
CA VAL A 158 -1.18 -11.09 7.93
C VAL A 158 -0.22 -9.96 7.56
N SER A 159 -0.03 -9.67 6.27
CA SER A 159 0.88 -8.60 5.82
C SER A 159 0.44 -7.23 6.33
N ILE A 160 -0.85 -6.90 6.27
CA ILE A 160 -1.40 -5.65 6.80
C ILE A 160 -1.11 -5.55 8.30
N ASN A 161 -1.46 -6.59 9.07
CA ASN A 161 -1.33 -6.56 10.52
C ASN A 161 0.15 -6.55 10.98
N VAL A 162 1.03 -7.31 10.35
CA VAL A 162 2.47 -7.30 10.66
C VAL A 162 3.11 -5.95 10.33
N THR A 163 2.73 -5.34 9.19
CA THR A 163 3.21 -4.00 8.83
C THR A 163 2.75 -2.97 9.86
N ASN A 164 1.50 -3.03 10.29
CA ASN A 164 0.97 -2.16 11.35
C ASN A 164 1.74 -2.35 12.67
N CYS A 165 1.99 -3.59 13.09
CA CYS A 165 2.79 -3.87 14.29
C CYS A 165 4.24 -3.35 14.19
N SER A 166 4.83 -3.32 13.00
CA SER A 166 6.20 -2.83 12.79
C SER A 166 6.30 -1.31 12.79
N ASP A 167 5.19 -0.58 12.69
CA ASP A 167 5.14 0.89 12.66
C ASP A 167 5.22 1.50 14.07
N GLY A 168 6.20 1.05 14.84
CA GLY A 168 6.47 1.52 16.21
C GLY A 168 7.64 2.49 16.35
N VAL A 169 8.46 2.64 15.30
CA VAL A 169 9.67 3.45 15.30
C VAL A 169 9.65 4.40 14.10
N ASP A 170 10.03 5.66 14.34
CA ASP A 170 10.06 6.69 13.30
C ASP A 170 10.88 6.24 12.07
N GLY A 171 10.24 6.16 10.91
CA GLY A 171 10.86 5.80 9.64
C GLY A 171 11.02 4.29 9.35
N LEU A 172 10.78 3.40 10.30
CA LEU A 172 10.97 1.96 10.11
C LEU A 172 10.01 1.41 9.03
N SER A 173 8.71 1.63 9.19
CA SER A 173 7.69 1.16 8.25
C SER A 173 7.91 1.72 6.84
N GLY A 174 8.17 3.02 6.73
CA GLY A 174 8.48 3.66 5.44
C GLY A 174 9.72 3.07 4.77
N THR A 175 10.80 2.82 5.53
CA THR A 175 12.03 2.22 4.99
C THR A 175 11.80 0.79 4.52
N LEU A 176 11.09 -0.03 5.31
CA LEU A 176 10.75 -1.41 4.92
C LEU A 176 9.88 -1.42 3.65
N THR A 177 8.91 -0.53 3.56
CA THR A 177 8.04 -0.39 2.37
C THR A 177 8.86 -0.03 1.13
N ILE A 178 9.79 0.94 1.23
CA ILE A 178 10.68 1.32 0.11
C ILE A 178 11.53 0.13 -0.33
N ILE A 179 12.17 -0.57 0.61
CA ILE A 179 13.00 -1.75 0.30
C ILE A 179 12.17 -2.83 -0.40
N THR A 180 10.97 -3.11 0.10
CA THR A 180 10.07 -4.13 -0.47
C THR A 180 9.66 -3.77 -1.90
N ILE A 181 9.17 -2.54 -2.13
CA ILE A 181 8.75 -2.08 -3.46
C ILE A 181 9.93 -2.07 -4.43
N MET A 182 11.11 -1.59 -4.00
CA MET A 182 12.32 -1.60 -4.83
C MET A 182 12.76 -3.02 -5.17
N THR A 183 12.65 -3.97 -4.24
CA THR A 183 12.96 -5.38 -4.50
C THR A 183 12.02 -5.96 -5.57
N PHE A 184 10.72 -5.73 -5.47
CA PHE A 184 9.78 -6.17 -6.50
C PHE A 184 10.03 -5.51 -7.85
N PHE A 185 10.34 -4.21 -7.88
CA PHE A 185 10.69 -3.51 -9.11
C PHE A 185 11.93 -4.11 -9.78
N VAL A 186 12.98 -4.41 -9.00
CA VAL A 186 14.20 -5.04 -9.54
C VAL A 186 13.91 -6.46 -10.04
N LEU A 187 13.15 -7.26 -9.27
CA LEU A 187 12.79 -8.62 -9.68
C LEU A 187 11.98 -8.61 -10.98
N ASP A 188 10.99 -7.75 -11.10
CA ASP A 188 10.18 -7.61 -12.30
C ASP A 188 11.06 -7.22 -13.51
N SER A 189 11.91 -6.20 -13.33
CA SER A 189 12.82 -5.73 -14.38
C SER A 189 13.84 -6.78 -14.84
N VAL A 190 14.31 -7.66 -13.92
CA VAL A 190 15.29 -8.71 -14.24
C VAL A 190 14.63 -9.94 -14.81
N LEU A 191 13.49 -10.34 -14.26
CA LEU A 191 12.80 -11.58 -14.65
C LEU A 191 11.79 -11.36 -15.79
N LYS A 192 11.50 -10.11 -16.15
CA LYS A 192 10.50 -9.72 -17.16
C LYS A 192 9.15 -10.44 -16.95
N ILE A 193 8.67 -10.40 -15.70
CA ILE A 193 7.46 -11.14 -15.29
C ILE A 193 6.21 -10.45 -15.81
N ALA A 194 6.24 -9.13 -16.02
CA ALA A 194 5.09 -8.30 -16.40
C ALA A 194 5.02 -7.94 -17.89
N ASP A 195 5.71 -8.68 -18.76
CA ASP A 195 5.63 -8.49 -20.22
C ASP A 195 4.47 -9.29 -20.84
#